data_bd4cbbf10dea81ac53a1ba431e8f23ce
#
_entry.id   bd4cbbf10dea81ac53a1ba431e8f23ce
#
_cell.length_a   1.000
_cell.length_b   1.000
_cell.length_c   1.000
_cell.angle_alpha   90.00
_cell.angle_beta   90.00
_cell.angle_gamma   90.00
#
_symmetry.space_group_name_H-M   'P 1'
#
loop_
_entity.id
_entity.type
_entity.pdbx_description
1 polymer ?
#
loop_
_entity_poly.entity_id
_entity_poly.type
_entity_poly.pdbx_seq_one_letter_code
_entity_poly.pdbx_strand_id
1 'polypeptide(L)'
;TVGINDECAPSWNGRQAQDENYLHEFLARGFAVVASDYQGLGTAGLHPYLATRPAAYSNLDLIRAVQNSRYPLTEQVLLLGQSQGASAAISTASLAPDYAPEIDVVGVVE
;
A
#
# COMPACT_ATOMS: atom_id res chain seq x y z
N THR A 1 -2.47 -13.04 -2.90
CA THR A 1 -1.09 -13.19 -3.41
C THR A 1 -1.02 -14.23 -4.51
N VAL A 2 -0.25 -13.93 -5.55
CA VAL A 2 -0.02 -14.82 -6.70
C VAL A 2 1.37 -15.47 -6.65
N GLY A 3 2.10 -15.30 -5.55
CA GLY A 3 3.44 -15.83 -5.34
C GLY A 3 4.36 -14.84 -4.61
N ILE A 4 5.61 -15.24 -4.43
CA ILE A 4 6.62 -14.49 -3.65
C ILE A 4 7.92 -14.21 -4.45
N ASN A 5 7.93 -14.52 -5.73
CA ASN A 5 9.05 -14.21 -6.62
C ASN A 5 8.91 -12.81 -7.21
N ASP A 6 10.01 -12.25 -7.73
CA ASP A 6 10.02 -10.94 -8.38
C ASP A 6 8.99 -10.82 -9.52
N GLU A 7 8.83 -11.90 -10.28
CA GLU A 7 7.83 -12.01 -11.36
C GLU A 7 6.38 -11.90 -10.87
N CYS A 8 6.16 -12.05 -9.55
CA CYS A 8 4.83 -11.97 -8.94
C CYS A 8 4.48 -10.54 -8.47
N ALA A 9 5.34 -9.56 -8.71
CA ALA A 9 5.05 -8.17 -8.39
C ALA A 9 3.78 -7.70 -9.11
N PRO A 10 2.75 -7.21 -8.40
CA PRO A 10 1.49 -6.77 -9.03
C PRO A 10 1.66 -5.68 -10.08
N SER A 11 2.66 -4.79 -9.90
CA SER A 11 2.97 -3.75 -10.89
C SER A 11 3.45 -4.32 -12.23
N TRP A 12 4.00 -5.54 -12.25
CA TRP A 12 4.48 -6.20 -13.46
C TRP A 12 3.42 -7.08 -14.13
N ASN A 13 2.60 -7.75 -13.32
CA ASN A 13 1.62 -8.72 -13.82
C ASN A 13 0.22 -8.13 -14.03
N GLY A 14 0.02 -6.88 -13.69
CA GLY A 14 -1.29 -6.26 -13.69
C GLY A 14 -2.18 -6.71 -12.53
N ARG A 15 -3.37 -6.16 -12.47
CA ARG A 15 -4.32 -6.39 -11.39
C ARG A 15 -5.33 -7.47 -11.74
N GLN A 16 -5.87 -8.11 -10.72
CA GLN A 16 -7.03 -8.97 -10.88
C GLN A 16 -8.30 -8.12 -11.08
N ALA A 17 -9.32 -8.68 -11.74
CA ALA A 17 -10.55 -7.96 -12.02
C ALA A 17 -11.25 -7.40 -10.75
N GLN A 18 -11.11 -8.08 -9.63
CA GLN A 18 -11.61 -7.62 -8.34
C GLN A 18 -10.90 -6.34 -7.89
N ASP A 19 -9.57 -6.29 -8.02
CA ASP A 19 -8.76 -5.14 -7.62
C ASP A 19 -9.04 -3.94 -8.53
N GLU A 20 -9.27 -4.19 -9.82
CA GLU A 20 -9.68 -3.15 -10.78
C GLU A 20 -11.02 -2.51 -10.39
N ASN A 21 -12.00 -3.29 -9.94
CA ASN A 21 -13.28 -2.76 -9.49
C ASN A 21 -13.12 -1.84 -8.28
N TYR A 22 -12.34 -2.24 -7.28
CA TYR A 22 -12.04 -1.39 -6.12
C TYR A 22 -11.35 -0.09 -6.54
N LEU A 23 -10.35 -0.18 -7.40
CA LEU A 23 -9.63 0.97 -7.91
C LEU A 23 -10.59 1.97 -8.58
N HIS A 24 -11.43 1.49 -9.48
CA HIS A 24 -12.42 2.33 -10.18
C HIS A 24 -13.37 3.04 -9.20
N GLU A 25 -13.85 2.35 -8.18
CA GLU A 25 -14.75 2.92 -7.18
C GLU A 25 -14.10 4.07 -6.39
N PHE A 26 -12.85 3.93 -5.97
CA PHE A 26 -12.16 4.99 -5.24
C PHE A 26 -11.77 6.15 -6.15
N LEU A 27 -11.27 5.88 -7.35
CA LEU A 27 -10.98 6.93 -8.33
C LEU A 27 -12.22 7.73 -8.70
N ALA A 28 -13.37 7.09 -8.88
CA ALA A 28 -14.64 7.76 -9.19
C ALA A 28 -15.12 8.69 -8.05
N ARG A 29 -14.66 8.43 -6.82
CA ARG A 29 -14.94 9.29 -5.65
C ARG A 29 -13.90 10.37 -5.41
N GLY A 30 -12.92 10.52 -6.29
CA GLY A 30 -11.89 11.55 -6.23
C GLY A 30 -10.68 11.19 -5.36
N PHE A 31 -10.52 9.94 -4.98
CA PHE A 31 -9.31 9.48 -4.30
C PHE A 31 -8.17 9.29 -5.29
N ALA A 32 -6.95 9.63 -4.89
CA ALA A 32 -5.76 9.05 -5.49
C ALA A 32 -5.50 7.68 -4.83
N VAL A 33 -5.14 6.68 -5.62
CA VAL A 33 -4.88 5.33 -5.12
C VAL A 33 -3.44 4.95 -5.40
N VAL A 34 -2.74 4.48 -4.38
CA VAL A 34 -1.37 3.97 -4.47
C VAL A 34 -1.28 2.60 -3.81
N ALA A 35 -0.46 1.73 -4.36
CA ALA A 35 -0.26 0.39 -3.84
C ALA A 35 1.21 0.00 -4.00
N SER A 36 1.81 -0.50 -2.92
CA SER A 36 3.18 -1.02 -2.92
C SER A 36 3.19 -2.48 -3.37
N ASP A 37 4.17 -2.86 -4.16
CA ASP A 37 4.47 -4.29 -4.41
C ASP A 37 5.04 -4.99 -3.17
N TYR A 38 5.45 -4.23 -2.18
CA TYR A 38 6.22 -4.63 -1.00
C TYR A 38 7.68 -4.99 -1.30
N GLN A 39 8.47 -5.01 -0.23
CA GLN A 39 9.87 -5.42 -0.28
C GLN A 39 10.02 -6.83 -0.87
N GLY A 40 10.98 -7.01 -1.77
CA GLY A 40 11.32 -8.32 -2.34
C GLY A 40 10.34 -8.85 -3.38
N LEU A 41 9.42 -8.00 -3.88
CA LEU A 41 8.63 -8.27 -5.07
C LEU A 41 9.05 -7.28 -6.16
N GLY A 42 9.70 -7.76 -7.21
CA GLY A 42 10.30 -6.93 -8.26
C GLY A 42 11.54 -6.14 -7.83
N THR A 43 12.08 -6.43 -6.66
CA THR A 43 13.29 -5.81 -6.09
C THR A 43 14.17 -6.87 -5.46
N ALA A 44 15.48 -6.59 -5.34
CA ALA A 44 16.42 -7.53 -4.77
C ALA A 44 16.07 -7.95 -3.34
N GLY A 45 16.25 -9.22 -3.04
CA GLY A 45 16.02 -9.82 -1.73
C GLY A 45 14.76 -10.70 -1.67
N LEU A 46 14.59 -11.40 -0.57
CA LEU A 46 13.43 -12.25 -0.36
C LEU A 46 12.22 -11.41 0.10
N HIS A 47 11.05 -11.73 -0.44
CA HIS A 47 9.80 -11.16 0.06
C HIS A 47 9.47 -11.71 1.45
N PRO A 48 9.43 -10.87 2.49
CA PRO A 48 9.10 -11.30 3.84
C PRO A 48 7.59 -11.49 4.00
N TYR A 49 7.06 -12.52 3.37
CA TYR A 49 5.62 -12.81 3.32
C TYR A 49 4.98 -12.82 4.71
N LEU A 50 3.89 -12.09 4.87
CA LEU A 50 3.16 -11.87 6.12
C LEU A 50 3.97 -11.21 7.26
N ALA A 51 5.20 -10.76 7.01
CA ALA A 51 5.88 -9.88 7.95
C ALA A 51 5.28 -8.48 7.86
N THR A 52 4.57 -8.08 8.91
CA THR A 52 3.75 -6.86 8.89
C THR A 52 4.58 -5.58 8.90
N ARG A 53 5.71 -5.58 9.60
CA ARG A 53 6.57 -4.41 9.73
C ARG A 53 7.20 -3.96 8.42
N PRO A 54 7.83 -4.83 7.61
CA PRO A 54 8.33 -4.45 6.28
C PRO A 54 7.22 -3.95 5.33
N ALA A 55 6.04 -4.58 5.38
CA ALA A 55 4.90 -4.13 4.59
C ALA A 55 4.43 -2.72 5.00
N ALA A 56 4.38 -2.44 6.31
CA ALA A 56 4.02 -1.13 6.82
C ALA A 56 5.03 -0.05 6.40
N TYR A 57 6.33 -0.33 6.47
CA TYR A 57 7.35 0.62 6.00
C TYR A 57 7.23 0.88 4.50
N SER A 58 7.02 -0.17 3.69
CA SER A 58 6.81 -0.02 2.26
C SER A 58 5.62 0.89 1.94
N ASN A 59 4.53 0.76 2.68
CA ASN A 59 3.35 1.61 2.51
C ASN A 59 3.60 3.05 2.96
N LEU A 60 4.19 3.26 4.14
CA LEU A 60 4.46 4.60 4.68
C LEU A 60 5.44 5.38 3.80
N ASP A 61 6.50 4.73 3.32
CA ASP A 61 7.47 5.34 2.42
C ASP A 61 6.86 5.66 1.04
N LEU A 62 5.98 4.80 0.52
CA LEU A 62 5.23 5.08 -0.71
C LEU A 62 4.31 6.29 -0.53
N ILE A 63 3.58 6.38 0.58
CA ILE A 63 2.71 7.53 0.88
C ILE A 63 3.54 8.81 0.91
N ARG A 64 4.67 8.82 1.63
CA ARG A 64 5.61 9.96 1.66
C ARG A 64 6.09 10.36 0.27
N ALA A 65 6.51 9.37 -0.53
CA ALA A 65 7.00 9.63 -1.88
C ALA A 65 5.94 10.30 -2.76
N VAL A 66 4.69 9.87 -2.65
CA VAL A 66 3.58 10.40 -3.44
C VAL A 66 3.15 11.77 -2.91
N GLN A 67 3.04 11.97 -1.60
CA GLN A 67 2.71 13.27 -1.00
C GLN A 67 3.78 14.34 -1.29
N ASN A 68 5.05 13.95 -1.35
CA ASN A 68 6.15 14.84 -1.75
C ASN A 68 6.29 15.03 -3.27
N SER A 69 5.40 14.43 -4.05
CA SER A 69 5.39 14.58 -5.50
C SER A 69 4.72 15.90 -5.94
N ARG A 70 4.73 16.16 -7.24
CA ARG A 70 4.06 17.34 -7.85
C ARG A 70 2.52 17.27 -7.84
N TYR A 71 1.93 16.17 -7.39
CA TYR A 71 0.48 16.01 -7.37
C TYR A 71 -0.12 16.69 -6.14
N PRO A 72 -1.21 17.48 -6.29
CA PRO A 72 -1.86 18.18 -5.20
C PRO A 72 -2.72 17.21 -4.37
N LEU A 73 -2.09 16.44 -3.51
CA LEU A 73 -2.75 15.48 -2.64
C LEU A 73 -2.97 16.08 -1.24
N THR A 74 -4.02 15.61 -0.56
CA THR A 74 -4.23 15.92 0.85
C THR A 74 -3.29 15.08 1.72
N GLU A 75 -3.11 15.51 2.98
CA GLU A 75 -2.35 14.74 3.97
C GLU A 75 -3.14 13.53 4.50
N GLN A 76 -4.46 13.52 4.31
CA GLN A 76 -5.35 12.47 4.77
C GLN A 76 -5.20 11.19 3.96
N VAL A 77 -5.06 10.08 4.67
CA VAL A 77 -4.85 8.75 4.09
C VAL A 77 -5.87 7.76 4.63
N LEU A 78 -6.56 7.09 3.71
CA LEU A 78 -7.38 5.93 3.99
C LEU A 78 -6.60 4.67 3.60
N LEU A 79 -6.43 3.75 4.53
CA LEU A 79 -5.75 2.48 4.30
C LEU A 79 -6.77 1.39 3.98
N LEU A 80 -6.50 0.63 2.93
CA LEU A 80 -7.37 -0.46 2.47
C LEU A 80 -6.55 -1.73 2.33
N GLY A 81 -7.11 -2.84 2.77
CA GLY A 81 -6.44 -4.11 2.61
C GLY A 81 -7.37 -5.31 2.71
N GLN A 82 -7.02 -6.38 1.99
CA GLN A 82 -7.70 -7.67 2.07
C GLN A 82 -6.66 -8.77 2.32
N SER A 83 -6.95 -9.71 3.21
CA SER A 83 -6.06 -10.84 3.53
C SER A 83 -4.69 -10.37 4.00
N GLN A 84 -3.62 -10.63 3.26
CA GLN A 84 -2.28 -10.09 3.54
C GLN A 84 -2.30 -8.56 3.58
N GLY A 85 -3.07 -7.93 2.71
CA GLY A 85 -3.23 -6.47 2.67
C GLY A 85 -3.92 -5.92 3.92
N ALA A 86 -4.85 -6.64 4.53
CA ALA A 86 -5.48 -6.25 5.80
C ALA A 86 -4.43 -6.17 6.92
N SER A 87 -3.60 -7.20 7.06
CA SER A 87 -2.49 -7.19 8.02
C SER A 87 -1.51 -6.05 7.78
N ALA A 88 -1.22 -5.75 6.50
CA ALA A 88 -0.35 -4.63 6.13
C ALA A 88 -1.01 -3.28 6.46
N ALA A 89 -2.30 -3.10 6.20
CA ALA A 89 -3.03 -1.86 6.47
C ALA A 89 -3.09 -1.55 7.98
N ILE A 90 -3.43 -2.54 8.80
CA ILE A 90 -3.44 -2.40 10.27
C ILE A 90 -2.04 -2.04 10.79
N SER A 91 -1.01 -2.75 10.32
CA SER A 91 0.37 -2.49 10.76
C SER A 91 0.86 -1.12 10.30
N THR A 92 0.45 -0.66 9.12
CA THR A 92 0.74 0.68 8.63
C THR A 92 0.14 1.74 9.55
N ALA A 93 -1.14 1.61 9.90
CA ALA A 93 -1.80 2.52 10.83
C ALA A 93 -1.15 2.51 12.22
N SER A 94 -0.78 1.33 12.72
CA SER A 94 -0.14 1.18 14.03
C SER A 94 1.26 1.81 14.09
N LEU A 95 2.03 1.75 13.00
CA LEU A 95 3.39 2.28 12.96
C LEU A 95 3.46 3.74 12.51
N ALA A 96 2.41 4.27 11.87
CA ALA A 96 2.40 5.63 11.36
C ALA A 96 2.76 6.69 12.42
N PRO A 97 2.21 6.67 13.66
CA PRO A 97 2.52 7.69 14.66
C PRO A 97 4.01 7.76 15.03
N ASP A 98 4.70 6.64 15.00
CA ASP A 98 6.11 6.57 15.41
C ASP A 98 7.07 6.77 14.22
N TYR A 99 6.71 6.25 13.06
CA TYR A 99 7.60 6.25 11.89
C TYR A 99 7.34 7.40 10.92
N ALA A 100 6.10 7.79 10.77
CA ALA A 100 5.66 8.80 9.81
C ALA A 100 4.57 9.70 10.41
N PRO A 101 4.88 10.45 11.50
CA PRO A 101 3.90 11.24 12.24
C PRO A 101 3.25 12.36 11.41
N GLU A 102 3.83 12.69 10.25
CA GLU A 102 3.29 13.64 9.30
C GLU A 102 2.12 13.10 8.46
N ILE A 103 1.92 11.78 8.43
CA ILE A 103 0.85 11.14 7.66
C ILE A 103 -0.41 11.06 8.53
N ASP A 104 -1.49 11.71 8.08
CA ASP A 104 -2.79 11.68 8.76
C ASP A 104 -3.63 10.47 8.32
N VAL A 105 -3.50 9.36 9.06
CA VAL A 105 -4.31 8.15 8.81
C VAL A 105 -5.70 8.32 9.40
N VAL A 106 -6.68 8.59 8.54
CA VAL A 106 -8.07 8.86 8.94
C VAL A 106 -8.94 7.60 9.05
N GLY A 107 -8.48 6.46 8.55
CA GLY A 107 -9.22 5.21 8.65
C GLY A 107 -8.49 4.02 8.05
N VAL A 108 -8.96 2.84 8.45
CA VAL A 108 -8.52 1.53 7.93
C VAL A 108 -9.76 0.74 7.55
N VAL A 109 -9.75 0.16 6.36
CA VAL A 109 -10.79 -0.77 5.88
C VAL A 109 -10.13 -2.09 5.53
N GLU A 110 -10.65 -3.17 6.07
CA GLU A 110 -10.14 -4.53 5.92
C GLU A 110 -11.25 -5.56 5.58
#